data_8b6e401e225ca0a782c6b0463ddd97ac
#
_entry.id   8b6e401e225ca0a782c6b0463ddd97ac
#
_cell.length_a   1.000
_cell.length_b   1.000
_cell.length_c   1.000
_cell.angle_alpha   90.00
_cell.angle_beta   90.00
_cell.angle_gamma   90.00
#
_symmetry.space_group_name_H-M   'P 1'
#
loop_
_entity.id
_entity.type
_entity.pdbx_description
1 polymer ?
#
loop_
_entity_poly.entity_id
_entity_poly.type
_entity_poly.pdbx_seq_one_letter_code
_entity_poly.pdbx_strand_id
1 'polypeptide(L)'
;MASEAVRAEMEGKRMDHWKRVNNPYDDDKVIAACSIFGMMDTSGRRFSGGDVITAIANMHERGNGLGGGFAVYGLYPRYADHYAFHVMYLSEAARQEAESLLQDAFGVALAEPVPTRKAGGIENPPLVWRYFLEVRAQDGQRLSQDDYVLEKVMQINTGVRDAFVFSSGKDMAVFKGVGYPEEIANYFRLEEYQGYLWTAHGRFPTNTPGWWGGAHPFNVLDWTVSHNGELSSYGINRRYLEMFGYHCTMQTDTEVIAYAVDLLVRRHHLPIEVVADILAAPLWSQIEREDEETAAFHTTLRQVYGSLLLNGPFSVVIAHQGEMIGLTDRIRLRPLTAAVKGDLLFLSSEESAIRLVCPQLDRAWIPMGGEPIVGSLDRPLGKREPVAAPMAAT
;
A
#
# COMPACT_ATOMS: atom_id res chain seq x y z
N MET A 1 -9.18 -27.38 -39.39
CA MET A 1 -8.07 -27.85 -38.52
C MET A 1 -6.77 -27.45 -39.20
N ALA A 2 -6.10 -26.39 -38.71
CA ALA A 2 -4.73 -26.11 -39.13
C ALA A 2 -3.86 -27.24 -38.58
N SER A 3 -3.04 -27.89 -39.43
CA SER A 3 -2.24 -29.04 -39.02
C SER A 3 -1.25 -28.61 -37.90
N GLU A 4 -0.92 -29.54 -36.99
CA GLU A 4 0.08 -29.35 -35.96
C GLU A 4 1.42 -28.83 -36.51
N ALA A 5 1.76 -29.21 -37.75
CA ALA A 5 2.93 -28.72 -38.46
C ALA A 5 2.90 -27.18 -38.70
N VAL A 6 1.73 -26.61 -39.03
CA VAL A 6 1.58 -25.15 -39.23
C VAL A 6 1.68 -24.40 -37.88
N ARG A 7 1.18 -24.97 -36.78
CA ARG A 7 1.36 -24.42 -35.44
C ARG A 7 2.82 -24.43 -35.02
N ALA A 8 3.51 -25.56 -35.17
CA ALA A 8 4.94 -25.69 -34.85
C ALA A 8 5.81 -24.74 -35.69
N GLU A 9 5.49 -24.54 -36.97
CA GLU A 9 6.19 -23.60 -37.84
C GLU A 9 5.92 -22.14 -37.47
N MET A 10 4.72 -21.81 -37.01
CA MET A 10 4.40 -20.46 -36.51
C MET A 10 5.04 -20.18 -35.14
N GLU A 11 5.13 -21.17 -34.26
CA GLU A 11 5.82 -21.07 -32.97
C GLU A 11 7.33 -20.97 -33.17
N GLY A 12 7.92 -21.75 -34.05
CA GLY A 12 9.34 -21.64 -34.40
C GLY A 12 9.72 -20.31 -35.04
N LYS A 13 8.87 -19.77 -35.94
CA LYS A 13 9.09 -18.44 -36.55
C LYS A 13 8.90 -17.29 -35.52
N ARG A 14 8.03 -17.46 -34.55
CA ARG A 14 7.85 -16.48 -33.45
C ARG A 14 9.06 -16.44 -32.52
N MET A 15 9.60 -17.59 -32.14
CA MET A 15 10.82 -17.69 -31.31
C MET A 15 12.07 -17.16 -32.04
N ASP A 16 12.22 -17.38 -33.36
CA ASP A 16 13.36 -16.88 -34.13
C ASP A 16 13.34 -15.35 -34.33
N HIS A 17 12.17 -14.73 -34.28
CA HIS A 17 12.08 -13.27 -34.41
C HIS A 17 12.68 -12.54 -33.20
N TRP A 18 12.48 -13.06 -31.98
CA TRP A 18 13.05 -12.51 -30.76
C TRP A 18 14.56 -12.75 -30.64
N LYS A 19 15.07 -13.84 -31.18
CA LYS A 19 16.51 -14.15 -31.23
C LYS A 19 17.32 -13.23 -32.16
N ARG A 20 16.64 -12.43 -32.99
CA ARG A 20 17.29 -11.45 -33.90
C ARG A 20 17.45 -10.06 -33.29
N VAL A 21 16.92 -9.81 -32.12
CA VAL A 21 17.20 -8.57 -31.38
C VAL A 21 18.65 -8.68 -30.87
N ASN A 22 19.54 -7.84 -31.42
CA ASN A 22 20.92 -7.75 -30.94
C ASN A 22 20.87 -7.18 -29.51
N ASN A 23 20.81 -8.09 -28.53
CA ASN A 23 20.84 -7.75 -27.11
C ASN A 23 22.30 -7.89 -26.65
N PRO A 24 23.06 -6.77 -26.53
CA PRO A 24 24.47 -6.80 -26.19
C PRO A 24 24.75 -7.31 -24.78
N TYR A 25 23.71 -7.48 -23.97
CA TYR A 25 23.80 -7.92 -22.57
C TYR A 25 23.42 -9.40 -22.39
N ASP A 26 22.98 -10.08 -23.49
CA ASP A 26 22.54 -11.48 -23.50
C ASP A 26 21.53 -11.79 -22.38
N ASP A 27 20.73 -10.78 -22.03
CA ASP A 27 19.62 -10.87 -21.07
C ASP A 27 18.27 -10.81 -21.82
N ASP A 28 17.39 -11.71 -21.51
CA ASP A 28 15.99 -11.57 -21.89
C ASP A 28 15.40 -10.41 -21.06
N LYS A 29 15.24 -9.23 -21.68
CA LYS A 29 14.64 -8.09 -21.01
C LYS A 29 13.20 -8.41 -20.62
N VAL A 30 13.02 -8.91 -19.43
CA VAL A 30 11.71 -9.11 -18.84
C VAL A 30 11.09 -7.74 -18.60
N ILE A 31 9.97 -7.45 -19.28
CA ILE A 31 9.18 -6.25 -19.00
C ILE A 31 8.42 -6.53 -17.70
N ALA A 32 8.98 -6.07 -16.60
CA ALA A 32 8.43 -6.26 -15.27
C ALA A 32 7.97 -4.92 -14.67
N ALA A 33 7.08 -4.99 -13.73
CA ALA A 33 6.58 -3.87 -12.94
C ALA A 33 6.10 -4.41 -11.59
N CYS A 34 5.95 -3.56 -10.59
CA CYS A 34 5.34 -3.97 -9.33
C CYS A 34 3.97 -4.63 -9.54
N SER A 35 3.60 -5.51 -8.63
CA SER A 35 2.26 -6.10 -8.55
C SER A 35 1.56 -5.66 -7.27
N ILE A 36 0.25 -5.37 -7.38
CA ILE A 36 -0.60 -5.03 -6.24
C ILE A 36 -1.82 -5.93 -6.26
N PHE A 37 -2.23 -6.37 -5.07
CA PHE A 37 -3.50 -7.03 -4.85
C PHE A 37 -4.12 -6.55 -3.55
N GLY A 38 -5.43 -6.30 -3.55
CA GLY A 38 -6.23 -5.97 -2.38
C GLY A 38 -7.52 -6.78 -2.37
N MET A 39 -7.94 -7.26 -1.21
CA MET A 39 -9.20 -7.96 -1.00
C MET A 39 -9.80 -7.54 0.34
N MET A 40 -11.05 -7.10 0.31
CA MET A 40 -11.81 -6.67 1.48
C MET A 40 -13.19 -7.30 1.49
N ASP A 41 -13.60 -7.83 2.64
CA ASP A 41 -14.99 -8.18 2.90
C ASP A 41 -15.67 -7.00 3.61
N THR A 42 -16.53 -6.28 2.91
CA THR A 42 -17.21 -5.08 3.41
C THR A 42 -18.29 -5.38 4.46
N SER A 43 -18.62 -6.65 4.69
CA SER A 43 -19.43 -7.07 5.85
C SER A 43 -18.59 -7.22 7.14
N GLY A 44 -17.27 -7.04 7.06
CA GLY A 44 -16.36 -7.22 8.19
C GLY A 44 -16.03 -8.68 8.52
N ARG A 45 -16.46 -9.65 7.71
CA ARG A 45 -16.12 -11.05 7.89
C ARG A 45 -14.65 -11.27 7.67
N ARG A 46 -13.97 -11.87 8.64
CA ARG A 46 -12.55 -12.20 8.58
C ARG A 46 -12.33 -13.48 7.77
N PHE A 47 -11.29 -13.48 6.94
CA PHE A 47 -10.87 -14.61 6.12
C PHE A 47 -9.35 -14.80 6.19
N SER A 48 -8.87 -15.99 5.84
CA SER A 48 -7.43 -16.28 5.84
C SER A 48 -6.70 -15.61 4.68
N GLY A 49 -5.40 -15.37 4.82
CA GLY A 49 -4.56 -14.80 3.76
C GLY A 49 -4.36 -15.69 2.53
N GLY A 50 -4.84 -16.94 2.53
CA GLY A 50 -4.57 -17.93 1.48
C GLY A 50 -4.90 -17.46 0.05
N ASP A 51 -6.10 -16.88 -0.15
CA ASP A 51 -6.52 -16.39 -1.46
C ASP A 51 -5.67 -15.19 -1.90
N VAL A 52 -5.32 -14.30 -0.97
CA VAL A 52 -4.48 -13.13 -1.25
C VAL A 52 -3.06 -13.56 -1.63
N ILE A 53 -2.50 -14.53 -0.93
CA ILE A 53 -1.19 -15.12 -1.25
C ILE A 53 -1.22 -15.77 -2.64
N THR A 54 -2.27 -16.54 -2.94
CA THR A 54 -2.44 -17.18 -4.25
C THR A 54 -2.56 -16.15 -5.38
N ALA A 55 -3.34 -15.09 -5.16
CA ALA A 55 -3.55 -14.03 -6.15
C ALA A 55 -2.27 -13.24 -6.44
N ILE A 56 -1.51 -12.84 -5.40
CA ILE A 56 -0.27 -12.10 -5.62
C ILE A 56 0.82 -12.98 -6.23
N ALA A 57 0.90 -14.27 -5.87
CA ALA A 57 1.82 -15.23 -6.46
C ALA A 57 1.54 -15.46 -7.96
N ASN A 58 0.30 -15.34 -8.43
CA ASN A 58 -0.03 -15.38 -9.87
C ASN A 58 0.67 -14.26 -10.68
N MET A 59 1.08 -13.20 -10.01
CA MET A 59 1.80 -12.07 -10.61
C MET A 59 3.31 -12.12 -10.33
N HIS A 60 3.87 -13.30 -10.00
CA HIS A 60 5.29 -13.52 -9.67
C HIS A 60 6.25 -12.88 -10.70
N GLU A 61 6.01 -13.12 -11.99
CA GLU A 61 6.86 -12.64 -13.09
C GLU A 61 6.88 -11.10 -13.22
N ARG A 62 6.01 -10.38 -12.54
CA ARG A 62 6.04 -8.91 -12.48
C ARG A 62 7.13 -8.42 -11.52
N GLY A 63 7.42 -9.19 -10.48
CA GLY A 63 8.44 -8.88 -9.47
C GLY A 63 9.83 -9.40 -9.84
N ASN A 64 10.80 -9.08 -9.01
CA ASN A 64 12.17 -9.61 -9.12
C ASN A 64 12.73 -10.10 -7.77
N GLY A 65 11.87 -10.31 -6.77
CA GLY A 65 12.27 -10.79 -5.45
C GLY A 65 12.97 -9.75 -4.56
N LEU A 66 13.12 -8.51 -5.00
CA LEU A 66 13.76 -7.44 -4.22
C LEU A 66 12.80 -6.72 -3.26
N GLY A 67 11.66 -7.33 -2.96
CA GLY A 67 10.74 -6.92 -1.94
C GLY A 67 9.33 -7.45 -2.15
N GLY A 68 8.70 -7.84 -1.06
CA GLY A 68 7.30 -8.25 -1.01
C GLY A 68 6.70 -7.93 0.35
N GLY A 69 5.37 -7.93 0.43
CA GLY A 69 4.72 -7.78 1.73
C GLY A 69 3.20 -7.66 1.65
N PHE A 70 2.63 -7.59 2.85
CA PHE A 70 1.20 -7.61 3.10
C PHE A 70 0.84 -6.62 4.20
N ALA A 71 -0.37 -6.05 4.13
CA ALA A 71 -1.02 -5.44 5.27
C ALA A 71 -2.34 -6.16 5.55
N VAL A 72 -2.69 -6.27 6.82
CA VAL A 72 -3.85 -7.01 7.30
C VAL A 72 -4.57 -6.20 8.36
N TYR A 73 -5.90 -6.10 8.25
CA TYR A 73 -6.76 -5.40 9.21
C TYR A 73 -7.79 -6.35 9.82
N GLY A 74 -8.17 -6.09 11.07
CA GLY A 74 -8.93 -7.02 11.90
C GLY A 74 -8.07 -8.18 12.39
N LEU A 75 -6.76 -7.95 12.58
CA LEU A 75 -5.76 -8.98 12.82
C LEU A 75 -5.64 -9.34 14.31
N TYR A 76 -5.72 -8.34 15.18
CA TYR A 76 -5.42 -8.46 16.61
C TYR A 76 -6.62 -8.15 17.52
N PRO A 77 -7.76 -8.87 17.41
CA PRO A 77 -9.00 -8.53 18.13
C PRO A 77 -8.85 -8.52 19.65
N ARG A 78 -7.84 -9.20 20.23
CA ARG A 78 -7.54 -9.15 21.66
C ARG A 78 -6.81 -7.87 22.08
N TYR A 79 -6.22 -7.16 21.13
CA TYR A 79 -5.45 -5.94 21.30
C TYR A 79 -5.97 -4.83 20.37
N ALA A 80 -7.27 -4.86 20.04
CA ALA A 80 -7.87 -3.96 19.06
C ALA A 80 -7.70 -2.47 19.44
N ASP A 81 -7.66 -2.16 20.73
CA ASP A 81 -7.49 -0.80 21.25
C ASP A 81 -6.04 -0.37 21.40
N HIS A 82 -5.08 -1.30 21.24
CA HIS A 82 -3.65 -1.02 21.37
C HIS A 82 -3.05 -0.68 20.01
N TYR A 83 -2.05 0.19 20.00
CA TYR A 83 -1.20 0.39 18.83
C TYR A 83 -0.28 -0.82 18.67
N ALA A 84 -0.43 -1.53 17.57
CA ALA A 84 0.35 -2.71 17.23
C ALA A 84 1.60 -2.28 16.43
N PHE A 85 2.72 -2.08 17.11
CA PHE A 85 3.97 -1.78 16.44
C PHE A 85 4.63 -3.05 15.96
N HIS A 86 5.02 -3.07 14.67
CA HIS A 86 6.03 -3.98 14.16
C HIS A 86 7.31 -3.19 13.92
N VAL A 87 8.38 -3.64 14.53
CA VAL A 87 9.69 -2.98 14.46
C VAL A 87 10.72 -3.99 13.97
N MET A 88 11.50 -3.60 12.98
CA MET A 88 12.67 -4.35 12.57
C MET A 88 13.94 -3.73 13.14
N TYR A 89 14.85 -4.60 13.51
CA TYR A 89 16.14 -4.25 14.07
C TYR A 89 17.25 -4.97 13.31
N LEU A 90 18.27 -4.24 12.89
CA LEU A 90 19.43 -4.81 12.23
C LEU A 90 20.50 -5.28 13.24
N SER A 91 20.33 -4.95 14.53
CA SER A 91 21.18 -5.41 15.62
C SER A 91 20.39 -5.50 16.93
N GLU A 92 20.92 -6.30 17.86
CA GLU A 92 20.37 -6.43 19.21
C GLU A 92 20.54 -5.13 20.02
N ALA A 93 21.61 -4.35 19.78
CA ALA A 93 21.81 -3.06 20.41
C ALA A 93 20.74 -2.04 20.00
N ALA A 94 20.36 -2.01 18.70
CA ALA A 94 19.26 -1.17 18.20
C ALA A 94 17.93 -1.56 18.84
N ARG A 95 17.69 -2.86 19.06
CA ARG A 95 16.49 -3.34 19.77
C ARG A 95 16.43 -2.81 21.19
N GLN A 96 17.51 -2.95 21.95
CA GLN A 96 17.56 -2.49 23.36
C GLN A 96 17.35 -0.99 23.50
N GLU A 97 17.96 -0.19 22.60
CA GLU A 97 17.80 1.26 22.57
C GLU A 97 16.34 1.66 22.25
N ALA A 98 15.75 1.07 21.20
CA ALA A 98 14.38 1.36 20.83
C ALA A 98 13.37 0.88 21.90
N GLU A 99 13.59 -0.30 22.51
CA GLU A 99 12.74 -0.79 23.59
C GLU A 99 12.75 0.12 24.81
N SER A 100 13.89 0.71 25.16
CA SER A 100 13.95 1.73 26.23
C SER A 100 13.06 2.92 25.91
N LEU A 101 13.12 3.44 24.66
CA LEU A 101 12.24 4.55 24.24
C LEU A 101 10.76 4.15 24.25
N LEU A 102 10.43 2.94 23.84
CA LEU A 102 9.05 2.44 23.86
C LEU A 102 8.53 2.30 25.29
N GLN A 103 9.33 1.77 26.21
CA GLN A 103 8.98 1.63 27.63
C GLN A 103 8.82 2.98 28.33
N ASP A 104 9.63 3.96 27.96
CA ASP A 104 9.53 5.32 28.50
C ASP A 104 8.27 6.04 27.97
N ALA A 105 7.91 5.82 26.69
CA ALA A 105 6.83 6.53 26.03
C ALA A 105 5.45 5.87 26.22
N PHE A 106 5.36 4.55 26.40
CA PHE A 106 4.10 3.80 26.37
C PHE A 106 3.91 2.86 27.56
N GLY A 107 2.66 2.50 27.83
CA GLY A 107 2.32 1.26 28.50
C GLY A 107 2.50 0.09 27.52
N VAL A 108 3.33 -0.89 27.86
CA VAL A 108 3.59 -2.06 27.01
C VAL A 108 2.77 -3.23 27.55
N ALA A 109 1.70 -3.61 26.83
CA ALA A 109 0.85 -4.74 27.19
C ALA A 109 1.49 -6.09 26.81
N LEU A 110 2.20 -6.14 25.67
CA LEU A 110 2.94 -7.31 25.22
C LEU A 110 4.10 -6.86 24.33
N ALA A 111 5.24 -7.54 24.46
CA ALA A 111 6.40 -7.43 23.57
C ALA A 111 6.93 -8.84 23.27
N GLU A 112 6.98 -9.21 21.99
CA GLU A 112 7.44 -10.55 21.57
C GLU A 112 7.98 -10.53 20.14
N PRO A 113 8.86 -11.47 19.75
CA PRO A 113 9.25 -11.62 18.36
C PRO A 113 8.01 -12.00 17.52
N VAL A 114 7.93 -11.43 16.30
CA VAL A 114 6.90 -11.84 15.33
C VAL A 114 7.13 -13.31 14.97
N PRO A 115 6.10 -14.18 15.02
CA PRO A 115 6.26 -15.58 14.67
C PRO A 115 6.70 -15.76 13.22
N THR A 116 7.81 -16.46 13.03
CA THR A 116 8.39 -16.75 11.72
C THR A 116 8.76 -18.22 11.58
N ARG A 117 9.00 -18.65 10.35
CA ARG A 117 9.62 -19.94 10.04
C ARG A 117 10.67 -19.78 8.95
N LYS A 118 11.58 -20.75 8.83
CA LYS A 118 12.55 -20.74 7.72
C LYS A 118 11.80 -20.88 6.39
N ALA A 119 12.06 -19.96 5.45
CA ALA A 119 11.49 -19.95 4.10
C ALA A 119 12.62 -19.88 3.08
N GLY A 120 12.45 -20.53 1.93
CA GLY A 120 13.34 -20.37 0.79
C GLY A 120 13.31 -18.91 0.31
N GLY A 121 14.41 -18.41 -0.24
CA GLY A 121 14.50 -17.05 -0.73
C GLY A 121 14.69 -15.96 0.33
N ILE A 122 14.48 -16.26 1.62
CA ILE A 122 14.68 -15.29 2.70
C ILE A 122 16.05 -15.55 3.35
N GLU A 123 17.00 -14.65 3.05
CA GLU A 123 18.36 -14.72 3.58
C GLU A 123 18.62 -13.60 4.59
N ASN A 124 19.28 -13.93 5.70
CA ASN A 124 19.71 -13.00 6.75
C ASN A 124 18.61 -11.99 7.16
N PRO A 125 17.42 -12.44 7.58
CA PRO A 125 16.35 -11.54 7.97
C PRO A 125 16.76 -10.73 9.21
N PRO A 126 16.28 -9.48 9.35
CA PRO A 126 16.43 -8.70 10.56
C PRO A 126 15.66 -9.32 11.71
N LEU A 127 15.92 -8.86 12.93
CA LEU A 127 15.06 -9.15 14.06
C LEU A 127 13.74 -8.39 13.86
N VAL A 128 12.62 -9.07 13.93
CA VAL A 128 11.29 -8.46 13.82
C VAL A 128 10.49 -8.73 15.07
N TRP A 129 10.11 -7.67 15.75
CA TRP A 129 9.35 -7.72 17.00
C TRP A 129 8.02 -6.99 16.86
N ARG A 130 7.01 -7.44 17.60
CA ARG A 130 5.75 -6.73 17.75
C ARG A 130 5.52 -6.32 19.19
N TYR A 131 4.93 -5.13 19.34
CA TYR A 131 4.59 -4.51 20.62
C TYR A 131 3.13 -4.09 20.57
N PHE A 132 2.39 -4.34 21.64
CA PHE A 132 1.05 -3.79 21.82
C PHE A 132 1.14 -2.70 22.88
N LEU A 133 0.86 -1.46 22.45
CA LEU A 133 1.22 -0.24 23.18
C LEU A 133 -0.03 0.59 23.51
N GLU A 134 -0.03 1.17 24.70
CA GLU A 134 -1.04 2.13 25.17
C GLU A 134 -0.40 3.49 25.41
N VAL A 135 -1.03 4.57 24.94
CA VAL A 135 -0.62 5.94 25.30
C VAL A 135 -1.08 6.23 26.73
N ARG A 136 -0.15 6.61 27.60
CA ARG A 136 -0.47 6.93 29.00
C ARG A 136 -1.29 8.21 29.06
N ALA A 137 -2.24 8.28 29.99
CA ALA A 137 -3.19 9.39 30.12
C ALA A 137 -2.51 10.77 30.28
N GLN A 138 -1.34 10.83 30.91
CA GLN A 138 -0.56 12.06 31.11
C GLN A 138 0.12 12.55 29.81
N ASP A 139 0.40 11.66 28.87
CA ASP A 139 1.16 11.96 27.65
C ASP A 139 0.24 12.42 26.52
N GLY A 140 -1.04 12.01 26.53
CA GLY A 140 -2.07 12.43 25.56
C GLY A 140 -2.72 13.80 25.85
N GLN A 141 -2.25 14.56 26.84
CA GLN A 141 -2.89 15.85 27.20
C GLN A 141 -2.52 17.01 26.26
N ARG A 142 -1.39 16.94 25.55
CA ARG A 142 -0.90 18.01 24.66
C ARG A 142 -1.17 17.75 23.19
N LEU A 143 -1.21 16.48 22.81
CA LEU A 143 -1.41 16.01 21.44
C LEU A 143 -2.55 14.99 21.43
N SER A 144 -3.16 14.75 20.27
CA SER A 144 -3.98 13.57 20.10
C SER A 144 -3.13 12.31 20.30
N GLN A 145 -3.75 11.19 20.68
CA GLN A 145 -2.99 9.93 20.83
C GLN A 145 -2.24 9.54 19.54
N ASP A 146 -2.89 9.72 18.38
CA ASP A 146 -2.28 9.43 17.09
C ASP A 146 -1.09 10.34 16.77
N ASP A 147 -1.18 11.65 17.07
CA ASP A 147 -0.06 12.57 16.87
C ASP A 147 1.11 12.25 17.81
N TYR A 148 0.83 11.85 19.05
CA TYR A 148 1.85 11.38 19.97
C TYR A 148 2.54 10.11 19.45
N VAL A 149 1.76 9.14 19.01
CA VAL A 149 2.30 7.89 18.42
C VAL A 149 3.13 8.17 17.18
N LEU A 150 2.64 9.03 16.29
CA LEU A 150 3.38 9.46 15.10
C LEU A 150 4.72 10.10 15.46
N GLU A 151 4.75 11.00 16.47
CA GLU A 151 5.99 11.61 16.96
C GLU A 151 6.98 10.54 17.42
N LYS A 152 6.52 9.51 18.16
CA LYS A 152 7.40 8.43 18.64
C LYS A 152 7.89 7.53 17.51
N VAL A 153 7.06 7.23 16.52
CA VAL A 153 7.47 6.52 15.30
C VAL A 153 8.59 7.30 14.58
N MET A 154 8.41 8.61 14.37
CA MET A 154 9.42 9.46 13.74
C MET A 154 10.69 9.55 14.59
N GLN A 155 10.57 9.65 15.92
CA GLN A 155 11.71 9.68 16.83
C GLN A 155 12.56 8.40 16.73
N ILE A 156 11.93 7.21 16.70
CA ILE A 156 12.65 5.94 16.56
C ILE A 156 13.28 5.85 15.18
N ASN A 157 12.52 6.10 14.10
CA ASN A 157 12.98 5.94 12.74
C ASN A 157 14.09 6.91 12.32
N THR A 158 14.21 8.07 12.99
CA THR A 158 15.27 9.06 12.72
C THR A 158 16.38 9.05 13.76
N GLY A 159 16.11 8.65 14.99
CA GLY A 159 17.02 8.79 16.13
C GLY A 159 17.75 7.50 16.51
N VAL A 160 17.11 6.33 16.34
CA VAL A 160 17.73 5.04 16.67
C VAL A 160 18.31 4.41 15.41
N ARG A 161 19.63 4.32 15.38
CA ARG A 161 20.31 3.69 14.24
C ARG A 161 19.93 2.21 14.15
N ASP A 162 19.62 1.73 12.95
CA ASP A 162 19.33 0.32 12.66
C ASP A 162 18.01 -0.20 13.30
N ALA A 163 17.09 0.70 13.68
CA ALA A 163 15.74 0.38 14.13
C ALA A 163 14.70 1.10 13.27
N PHE A 164 13.64 0.38 12.84
CA PHE A 164 12.63 0.93 11.95
C PHE A 164 11.24 0.41 12.35
N VAL A 165 10.37 1.31 12.82
CA VAL A 165 8.93 1.03 12.97
C VAL A 165 8.31 1.05 11.58
N PHE A 166 7.79 -0.07 11.13
CA PHE A 166 7.19 -0.21 9.81
C PHE A 166 5.71 -0.61 9.83
N SER A 167 5.14 -0.75 11.02
CA SER A 167 3.70 -0.88 11.29
C SER A 167 3.40 -0.26 12.65
N SER A 168 2.33 0.56 12.76
CA SER A 168 2.04 1.32 13.98
C SER A 168 0.55 1.58 14.24
N GLY A 169 -0.36 0.95 13.49
CA GLY A 169 -1.81 1.11 13.64
C GLY A 169 -2.43 0.21 14.70
N LYS A 170 -3.76 0.34 14.88
CA LYS A 170 -4.55 -0.50 15.78
C LYS A 170 -5.21 -1.64 14.99
N ASP A 171 -5.31 -2.83 15.62
CA ASP A 171 -5.93 -4.03 15.04
C ASP A 171 -5.47 -4.35 13.60
N MET A 172 -4.21 -4.03 13.30
CA MET A 172 -3.63 -4.25 11.98
C MET A 172 -2.14 -4.54 12.08
N ALA A 173 -1.55 -5.06 11.01
CA ALA A 173 -0.10 -5.15 10.86
C ALA A 173 0.34 -5.14 9.40
N VAL A 174 1.58 -4.69 9.20
CA VAL A 174 2.35 -4.89 7.98
C VAL A 174 3.35 -6.03 8.20
N PHE A 175 3.48 -6.88 7.19
CA PHE A 175 4.50 -7.93 7.07
C PHE A 175 5.22 -7.74 5.76
N LYS A 176 6.50 -7.44 5.77
CA LYS A 176 7.27 -7.14 4.56
C LYS A 176 8.72 -7.51 4.68
N GLY A 177 9.40 -7.64 3.56
CA GLY A 177 10.81 -7.97 3.53
C GLY A 177 11.36 -8.10 2.11
N VAL A 178 12.62 -8.50 2.00
CA VAL A 178 13.27 -8.86 0.73
C VAL A 178 12.92 -10.32 0.43
N GLY A 179 12.36 -10.57 -0.75
CA GLY A 179 11.83 -11.83 -1.24
C GLY A 179 10.60 -11.60 -2.10
N TYR A 180 10.14 -12.63 -2.77
CA TYR A 180 8.83 -12.60 -3.43
C TYR A 180 7.70 -12.59 -2.39
N PRO A 181 6.51 -12.07 -2.72
CA PRO A 181 5.40 -11.99 -1.76
C PRO A 181 5.04 -13.35 -1.13
N GLU A 182 5.01 -14.42 -1.89
CA GLU A 182 4.72 -15.77 -1.41
C GLU A 182 5.80 -16.31 -0.45
N GLU A 183 7.05 -15.90 -0.63
CA GLU A 183 8.16 -16.25 0.27
C GLU A 183 8.03 -15.49 1.60
N ILE A 184 7.68 -14.20 1.53
CA ILE A 184 7.37 -13.36 2.70
C ILE A 184 6.16 -13.93 3.46
N ALA A 185 5.10 -14.30 2.74
CA ALA A 185 3.93 -14.92 3.34
C ALA A 185 4.29 -16.22 4.07
N ASN A 186 5.09 -17.08 3.45
CA ASN A 186 5.57 -18.30 4.05
C ASN A 186 6.45 -18.03 5.27
N TYR A 187 7.37 -17.06 5.20
CA TYR A 187 8.25 -16.68 6.30
C TYR A 187 7.47 -16.22 7.54
N PHE A 188 6.47 -15.36 7.38
CA PHE A 188 5.62 -14.85 8.46
C PHE A 188 4.39 -15.72 8.75
N ARG A 189 4.22 -16.88 8.10
CA ARG A 189 3.12 -17.83 8.33
C ARG A 189 1.75 -17.17 8.10
N LEU A 190 1.61 -16.35 7.05
CA LEU A 190 0.42 -15.50 6.88
C LEU A 190 -0.85 -16.28 6.57
N GLU A 191 -0.77 -17.53 6.13
CA GLU A 191 -1.91 -18.42 5.97
C GLU A 191 -2.64 -18.75 7.29
N GLU A 192 -1.97 -18.56 8.43
CA GLU A 192 -2.52 -18.80 9.76
C GLU A 192 -3.28 -17.59 10.32
N TYR A 193 -3.10 -16.39 9.72
CA TYR A 193 -3.75 -15.18 10.17
C TYR A 193 -5.10 -14.97 9.47
N GLN A 194 -5.96 -14.20 10.12
CA GLN A 194 -7.26 -13.82 9.59
C GLN A 194 -7.47 -12.31 9.73
N GLY A 195 -8.02 -11.68 8.68
CA GLY A 195 -8.41 -10.28 8.64
C GLY A 195 -9.58 -10.08 7.69
N TYR A 196 -10.30 -8.98 7.81
CA TYR A 196 -11.39 -8.63 6.90
C TYR A 196 -10.90 -7.85 5.67
N LEU A 197 -9.69 -7.30 5.74
CA LEU A 197 -9.04 -6.57 4.66
C LEU A 197 -7.58 -6.98 4.59
N TRP A 198 -7.14 -7.30 3.39
CA TRP A 198 -5.77 -7.64 3.06
C TRP A 198 -5.29 -6.85 1.85
N THR A 199 -4.07 -6.32 1.91
CA THR A 199 -3.35 -5.84 0.73
C THR A 199 -2.04 -6.57 0.59
N ALA A 200 -1.59 -6.77 -0.66
CA ALA A 200 -0.34 -7.45 -0.98
C ALA A 200 0.41 -6.70 -2.08
N HIS A 201 1.72 -6.77 -2.04
CA HIS A 201 2.59 -6.12 -3.00
C HIS A 201 3.80 -6.97 -3.35
N GLY A 202 4.11 -7.08 -4.65
CA GLY A 202 5.37 -7.61 -5.18
C GLY A 202 6.17 -6.49 -5.83
N ARG A 203 7.40 -6.27 -5.36
CA ARG A 203 8.21 -5.13 -5.75
C ARG A 203 9.08 -5.44 -6.97
N PHE A 204 9.23 -4.44 -7.84
CA PHE A 204 10.27 -4.35 -8.84
C PHE A 204 10.92 -2.96 -8.73
N PRO A 205 11.91 -2.77 -7.83
CA PRO A 205 12.55 -1.48 -7.66
C PRO A 205 13.39 -1.13 -8.88
N THR A 206 13.24 0.09 -9.37
CA THR A 206 13.99 0.62 -10.52
C THR A 206 15.15 1.52 -10.08
N ASN A 207 14.92 2.36 -9.04
CA ASN A 207 15.86 3.40 -8.61
C ASN A 207 16.29 3.28 -7.15
N THR A 208 15.85 2.25 -6.44
CA THR A 208 16.11 2.08 -5.01
C THR A 208 16.61 0.68 -4.69
N PRO A 209 17.48 0.51 -3.69
CA PRO A 209 18.00 -0.82 -3.35
C PRO A 209 16.89 -1.74 -2.85
N GLY A 210 17.06 -3.04 -3.06
CA GLY A 210 16.26 -4.06 -2.40
C GLY A 210 16.68 -4.15 -0.94
N TRP A 211 15.84 -3.68 0.00
CA TRP A 211 16.08 -3.82 1.42
C TRP A 211 14.73 -3.93 2.17
N TRP A 212 14.75 -4.46 3.39
CA TRP A 212 13.54 -4.79 4.15
C TRP A 212 12.62 -3.60 4.38
N GLY A 213 13.15 -2.46 4.79
CA GLY A 213 12.36 -1.25 5.02
C GLY A 213 11.75 -0.68 3.75
N GLY A 214 12.43 -0.82 2.62
CA GLY A 214 11.97 -0.34 1.32
C GLY A 214 10.90 -1.20 0.66
N ALA A 215 10.58 -2.40 1.19
CA ALA A 215 9.47 -3.20 0.72
C ALA A 215 8.11 -2.56 1.07
N HIS A 216 7.08 -2.90 0.31
CA HIS A 216 5.70 -2.43 0.54
C HIS A 216 4.88 -3.49 1.30
N PRO A 217 3.75 -3.13 1.92
CA PRO A 217 3.15 -1.79 2.05
C PRO A 217 3.95 -0.85 2.96
N PHE A 218 3.79 0.46 2.73
CA PHE A 218 4.21 1.51 3.67
C PHE A 218 3.09 1.81 4.64
N ASN A 219 3.46 2.17 5.88
CA ASN A 219 2.50 2.40 6.95
C ASN A 219 2.83 3.66 7.75
N VAL A 220 1.79 4.34 8.16
CA VAL A 220 1.78 5.33 9.22
C VAL A 220 0.45 5.23 9.97
N LEU A 221 0.50 5.02 11.28
CA LEU A 221 -0.68 4.70 12.08
C LEU A 221 -1.45 3.54 11.44
N ASP A 222 -2.76 3.65 11.22
CA ASP A 222 -3.56 2.65 10.54
C ASP A 222 -3.60 2.77 9.00
N TRP A 223 -2.97 3.81 8.43
CA TRP A 223 -2.84 3.95 6.98
C TRP A 223 -1.78 3.04 6.39
N THR A 224 -2.12 2.30 5.35
CA THR A 224 -1.15 1.55 4.54
C THR A 224 -1.27 1.89 3.07
N VAL A 225 -0.15 1.88 2.36
CA VAL A 225 -0.08 2.16 0.93
C VAL A 225 0.79 1.13 0.22
N SER A 226 0.22 0.51 -0.81
CA SER A 226 0.92 -0.28 -1.82
C SER A 226 0.94 0.50 -3.13
N HIS A 227 2.11 0.69 -3.72
CA HIS A 227 2.32 1.54 -4.89
C HIS A 227 2.99 0.77 -6.03
N ASN A 228 2.40 0.84 -7.20
CA ASN A 228 3.00 0.43 -8.47
C ASN A 228 3.21 1.67 -9.33
N GLY A 229 4.43 2.16 -9.41
CA GLY A 229 4.75 3.36 -10.16
C GLY A 229 6.05 4.04 -9.74
N GLU A 230 6.21 5.27 -10.20
CA GLU A 230 7.37 6.13 -9.96
C GLU A 230 6.91 7.58 -9.84
N LEU A 231 7.33 8.28 -8.80
CA LEU A 231 6.96 9.67 -8.57
C LEU A 231 8.12 10.63 -8.86
N SER A 232 8.05 11.35 -9.97
CA SER A 232 9.00 12.44 -10.27
C SER A 232 8.84 13.63 -9.31
N SER A 233 7.71 13.73 -8.62
CA SER A 233 7.41 14.76 -7.62
C SER A 233 7.94 14.45 -6.21
N TYR A 234 8.58 13.29 -5.98
CA TYR A 234 9.04 12.85 -4.66
C TYR A 234 9.75 13.94 -3.84
N GLY A 235 10.68 14.64 -4.44
CA GLY A 235 11.48 15.65 -3.72
C GLY A 235 10.66 16.83 -3.22
N ILE A 236 9.63 17.26 -3.94
CA ILE A 236 8.74 18.35 -3.49
C ILE A 236 7.72 17.84 -2.48
N ASN A 237 7.14 16.65 -2.72
CA ASN A 237 6.21 16.04 -1.79
C ASN A 237 6.87 15.83 -0.42
N ARG A 238 8.09 15.26 -0.38
CA ARG A 238 8.84 15.04 0.85
C ARG A 238 9.07 16.34 1.62
N ARG A 239 9.59 17.39 0.96
CA ARG A 239 9.86 18.68 1.64
C ARG A 239 8.60 19.34 2.18
N TYR A 240 7.46 19.18 1.51
CA TYR A 240 6.20 19.67 2.01
C TYR A 240 5.77 18.92 3.28
N LEU A 241 5.88 17.59 3.28
CA LEU A 241 5.52 16.73 4.42
C LEU A 241 6.46 16.94 5.62
N GLU A 242 7.75 17.20 5.38
CA GLU A 242 8.72 17.51 6.44
C GLU A 242 8.30 18.75 7.26
N MET A 243 7.60 19.73 6.66
CA MET A 243 7.07 20.91 7.38
C MET A 243 5.99 20.53 8.41
N PHE A 244 5.37 19.37 8.28
CA PHE A 244 4.37 18.83 9.19
C PHE A 244 4.91 17.74 10.13
N GLY A 245 6.24 17.53 10.15
CA GLY A 245 6.93 16.60 11.04
C GLY A 245 7.00 15.15 10.53
N TYR A 246 6.69 14.89 9.26
CA TYR A 246 6.91 13.57 8.65
C TYR A 246 8.33 13.47 8.09
N HIS A 247 9.02 12.36 8.35
CA HIS A 247 10.38 12.11 7.86
C HIS A 247 10.44 10.81 7.08
N CYS A 248 10.80 10.91 5.80
CA CYS A 248 10.99 9.75 4.93
C CYS A 248 12.34 9.09 5.25
N THR A 249 12.31 7.90 5.82
CA THR A 249 13.51 7.16 6.27
C THR A 249 13.72 5.83 5.53
N MET A 250 12.70 5.34 4.83
CA MET A 250 12.72 4.03 4.16
C MET A 250 13.24 4.08 2.71
N GLN A 251 13.69 5.26 2.24
CA GLN A 251 14.36 5.47 0.95
C GLN A 251 13.51 5.09 -0.28
N THR A 252 12.22 5.42 -0.28
CA THR A 252 11.32 5.20 -1.41
C THR A 252 10.29 6.33 -1.53
N ASP A 253 9.80 6.52 -2.74
CA ASP A 253 8.79 7.52 -3.04
C ASP A 253 7.42 7.18 -2.44
N THR A 254 7.15 5.93 -2.12
CA THR A 254 5.87 5.50 -1.56
C THR A 254 5.61 6.00 -0.15
N GLU A 255 6.66 6.29 0.64
CA GLU A 255 6.48 6.89 1.98
C GLU A 255 5.70 8.20 1.91
N VAL A 256 5.98 9.04 0.90
CA VAL A 256 5.28 10.34 0.79
C VAL A 256 3.79 10.17 0.55
N ILE A 257 3.35 9.08 -0.11
CA ILE A 257 1.92 8.83 -0.32
C ILE A 257 1.22 8.51 1.01
N ALA A 258 1.81 7.64 1.82
CA ALA A 258 1.25 7.28 3.13
C ALA A 258 1.14 8.50 4.05
N TYR A 259 2.18 9.32 4.10
CA TYR A 259 2.20 10.53 4.92
C TYR A 259 1.26 11.62 4.37
N ALA A 260 1.13 11.75 3.04
CA ALA A 260 0.18 12.68 2.44
C ALA A 260 -1.27 12.31 2.75
N VAL A 261 -1.61 11.03 2.71
CA VAL A 261 -2.96 10.56 3.05
C VAL A 261 -3.26 10.81 4.54
N ASP A 262 -2.34 10.48 5.44
CA ASP A 262 -2.51 10.79 6.88
C ASP A 262 -2.69 12.30 7.14
N LEU A 263 -1.86 13.14 6.51
CA LEU A 263 -1.97 14.58 6.63
C LEU A 263 -3.33 15.10 6.13
N LEU A 264 -3.74 14.68 4.93
CA LEU A 264 -4.93 15.21 4.28
C LEU A 264 -6.22 14.70 4.94
N VAL A 265 -6.31 13.39 5.22
CA VAL A 265 -7.53 12.80 5.80
C VAL A 265 -7.60 13.04 7.30
N ARG A 266 -6.59 12.59 8.06
CA ARG A 266 -6.65 12.64 9.51
C ARG A 266 -6.48 14.03 10.09
N ARG A 267 -5.45 14.80 9.62
CA ARG A 267 -5.15 16.12 10.18
C ARG A 267 -5.94 17.25 9.54
N HIS A 268 -6.16 17.21 8.22
CA HIS A 268 -6.92 18.26 7.52
C HIS A 268 -8.40 17.92 7.35
N HIS A 269 -8.84 16.72 7.75
CA HIS A 269 -10.23 16.25 7.71
C HIS A 269 -10.87 16.33 6.31
N LEU A 270 -10.07 16.10 5.26
CA LEU A 270 -10.57 16.09 3.89
C LEU A 270 -11.20 14.73 3.52
N PRO A 271 -12.34 14.72 2.84
CA PRO A 271 -12.91 13.50 2.27
C PRO A 271 -11.97 12.85 1.28
N ILE A 272 -12.03 11.51 1.14
CA ILE A 272 -11.12 10.78 0.26
C ILE A 272 -11.25 11.18 -1.22
N GLU A 273 -12.43 11.60 -1.65
CA GLU A 273 -12.66 12.10 -3.00
C GLU A 273 -11.84 13.38 -3.24
N VAL A 274 -11.83 14.31 -2.29
CA VAL A 274 -11.01 15.53 -2.36
C VAL A 274 -9.51 15.21 -2.29
N VAL A 275 -9.12 14.21 -1.50
CA VAL A 275 -7.73 13.72 -1.45
C VAL A 275 -7.31 13.15 -2.80
N ALA A 276 -8.19 12.41 -3.48
CA ALA A 276 -7.93 11.93 -4.84
C ALA A 276 -7.72 13.08 -5.82
N ASP A 277 -8.53 14.16 -5.75
CA ASP A 277 -8.38 15.38 -6.57
C ASP A 277 -7.11 16.16 -6.26
N ILE A 278 -6.53 16.01 -5.06
CA ILE A 278 -5.22 16.58 -4.72
C ILE A 278 -4.10 15.71 -5.28
N LEU A 279 -4.13 14.40 -5.00
CA LEU A 279 -3.06 13.48 -5.35
C LEU A 279 -2.98 13.22 -6.86
N ALA A 280 -4.13 13.10 -7.53
CA ALA A 280 -4.28 12.86 -8.96
C ALA A 280 -4.96 14.04 -9.68
N ALA A 281 -4.62 15.28 -9.32
CA ALA A 281 -5.31 16.47 -9.76
C ALA A 281 -5.56 16.52 -11.28
N PRO A 282 -6.77 16.92 -11.72
CA PRO A 282 -7.12 17.04 -13.13
C PRO A 282 -6.13 17.91 -13.90
N LEU A 283 -5.93 17.66 -15.19
CA LEU A 283 -5.12 18.51 -16.06
C LEU A 283 -5.76 19.89 -16.20
N TRP A 284 -4.97 20.95 -16.37
CA TRP A 284 -5.48 22.30 -16.59
C TRP A 284 -6.47 22.37 -17.75
N SER A 285 -6.20 21.64 -18.84
CA SER A 285 -7.11 21.56 -19.99
C SER A 285 -8.43 20.84 -19.71
N GLN A 286 -8.52 20.06 -18.63
CA GLN A 286 -9.78 19.48 -18.15
C GLN A 286 -10.52 20.50 -17.29
N ILE A 287 -9.83 21.14 -16.34
CA ILE A 287 -10.37 22.21 -15.47
C ILE A 287 -10.97 23.35 -16.30
N GLU A 288 -10.32 23.76 -17.39
CA GLU A 288 -10.83 24.81 -18.30
C GLU A 288 -12.16 24.45 -18.99
N ARG A 289 -12.59 23.20 -18.95
CA ARG A 289 -13.84 22.69 -19.56
C ARG A 289 -14.94 22.38 -18.52
N GLU A 290 -14.61 22.51 -17.27
CA GLU A 290 -15.56 22.33 -16.17
C GLU A 290 -16.47 23.56 -16.03
N ASP A 291 -17.54 23.44 -15.30
CA ASP A 291 -18.34 24.58 -14.87
C ASP A 291 -17.51 25.48 -13.92
N GLU A 292 -17.93 26.73 -13.77
CA GLU A 292 -17.17 27.76 -13.05
C GLU A 292 -16.91 27.35 -11.58
N GLU A 293 -17.87 26.72 -10.90
CA GLU A 293 -17.76 26.32 -9.51
C GLU A 293 -16.76 25.17 -9.35
N THR A 294 -16.87 24.12 -10.16
CA THR A 294 -15.96 22.98 -10.17
C THR A 294 -14.53 23.39 -10.56
N ALA A 295 -14.38 24.24 -11.58
CA ALA A 295 -13.09 24.77 -12.02
C ALA A 295 -12.43 25.63 -10.92
N ALA A 296 -13.18 26.46 -10.21
CA ALA A 296 -12.70 27.26 -9.08
C ALA A 296 -12.25 26.35 -7.93
N PHE A 297 -13.00 25.29 -7.62
CA PHE A 297 -12.66 24.30 -6.60
C PHE A 297 -11.34 23.59 -6.92
N HIS A 298 -11.21 22.96 -8.10
CA HIS A 298 -9.98 22.28 -8.51
C HIS A 298 -8.79 23.23 -8.60
N THR A 299 -8.99 24.47 -9.07
CA THR A 299 -7.95 25.48 -9.09
C THR A 299 -7.46 25.79 -7.68
N THR A 300 -8.37 25.96 -6.73
CA THR A 300 -8.03 26.21 -5.32
C THR A 300 -7.25 25.05 -4.70
N LEU A 301 -7.69 23.80 -4.92
CA LEU A 301 -6.95 22.63 -4.46
C LEU A 301 -5.53 22.59 -5.00
N ARG A 302 -5.33 22.89 -6.29
CA ARG A 302 -4.01 22.93 -6.92
C ARG A 302 -3.13 24.07 -6.41
N GLN A 303 -3.70 25.18 -6.00
CA GLN A 303 -2.96 26.30 -5.39
C GLN A 303 -2.54 25.97 -3.97
N VAL A 304 -3.42 25.39 -3.17
CA VAL A 304 -3.17 25.10 -1.74
C VAL A 304 -2.32 23.84 -1.57
N TYR A 305 -2.61 22.78 -2.31
CA TYR A 305 -2.01 21.45 -2.14
C TYR A 305 -1.13 21.03 -3.34
N GLY A 306 -0.75 21.95 -4.21
CA GLY A 306 0.03 21.60 -5.42
C GLY A 306 1.35 20.88 -5.14
N SER A 307 1.93 21.05 -3.94
CA SER A 307 3.12 20.33 -3.51
C SER A 307 2.86 18.86 -3.15
N LEU A 308 1.60 18.44 -3.01
CA LEU A 308 1.18 17.04 -2.77
C LEU A 308 0.70 16.34 -4.04
N LEU A 309 0.61 17.05 -5.19
CA LEU A 309 0.34 16.39 -6.46
C LEU A 309 1.37 15.28 -6.71
N LEU A 310 0.88 14.05 -6.93
CA LEU A 310 1.70 12.92 -7.32
C LEU A 310 1.92 12.98 -8.84
N ASN A 311 3.11 13.37 -9.25
CA ASN A 311 3.44 13.46 -10.68
C ASN A 311 4.28 12.25 -11.09
N GLY A 312 3.75 11.48 -12.03
CA GLY A 312 4.33 10.25 -12.54
C GLY A 312 3.26 9.17 -12.79
N PRO A 313 3.65 8.03 -13.36
CA PRO A 313 2.76 6.89 -13.50
C PRO A 313 2.55 6.21 -12.15
N PHE A 314 1.32 6.06 -11.70
CA PHE A 314 1.03 5.30 -10.48
C PHE A 314 -0.33 4.59 -10.51
N SER A 315 -0.38 3.47 -9.83
CA SER A 315 -1.57 2.91 -9.22
C SER A 315 -1.28 2.57 -7.77
N VAL A 316 -2.22 2.87 -6.88
CA VAL A 316 -2.08 2.63 -5.45
C VAL A 316 -3.29 1.91 -4.90
N VAL A 317 -3.04 1.05 -3.93
CA VAL A 317 -4.05 0.57 -2.99
C VAL A 317 -3.70 1.16 -1.63
N ILE A 318 -4.61 2.00 -1.15
CA ILE A 318 -4.56 2.62 0.17
C ILE A 318 -5.55 1.87 1.05
N ALA A 319 -5.20 1.57 2.26
CA ALA A 319 -6.11 0.97 3.22
C ALA A 319 -5.95 1.60 4.60
N HIS A 320 -7.04 1.66 5.33
CA HIS A 320 -7.04 1.97 6.76
C HIS A 320 -8.16 1.19 7.45
N GLN A 321 -8.32 1.37 8.75
CA GLN A 321 -9.34 0.65 9.48
C GLN A 321 -10.74 0.91 8.90
N GLY A 322 -11.35 -0.14 8.35
CA GLY A 322 -12.70 -0.11 7.78
C GLY A 322 -12.78 0.27 6.30
N GLU A 323 -11.68 0.64 5.64
CA GLU A 323 -11.74 1.05 4.22
C GLU A 323 -10.55 0.57 3.39
N MET A 324 -10.83 0.27 2.12
CA MET A 324 -9.85 0.01 1.07
C MET A 324 -10.12 0.90 -0.13
N ILE A 325 -9.09 1.61 -0.59
CA ILE A 325 -9.20 2.62 -1.64
C ILE A 325 -8.23 2.28 -2.77
N GLY A 326 -8.73 2.24 -4.00
CA GLY A 326 -7.92 2.15 -5.21
C GLY A 326 -7.88 3.50 -5.93
N LEU A 327 -6.69 3.95 -6.34
CA LEU A 327 -6.52 5.18 -7.09
C LEU A 327 -5.43 4.99 -8.16
N THR A 328 -5.63 5.59 -9.33
CA THR A 328 -4.61 5.67 -10.39
C THR A 328 -4.22 7.11 -10.67
N ASP A 329 -3.09 7.29 -11.34
CA ASP A 329 -2.75 8.59 -11.89
C ASP A 329 -3.83 9.10 -12.86
N ARG A 330 -3.90 10.40 -13.04
CA ARG A 330 -4.95 11.11 -13.80
C ARG A 330 -5.13 10.69 -15.26
N ILE A 331 -4.18 9.94 -15.84
CA ILE A 331 -4.23 9.42 -17.22
C ILE A 331 -4.07 7.89 -17.29
N ARG A 332 -4.05 7.21 -16.15
CA ARG A 332 -3.98 5.74 -16.01
C ARG A 332 -2.78 5.12 -16.71
N LEU A 333 -1.58 5.58 -16.42
CA LEU A 333 -0.36 5.01 -16.97
C LEU A 333 -0.02 3.66 -16.34
N ARG A 334 -0.51 3.40 -15.11
CA ARG A 334 -0.40 2.08 -14.46
C ARG A 334 -1.76 1.40 -14.37
N PRO A 335 -1.81 0.08 -14.59
CA PRO A 335 -3.07 -0.65 -14.56
C PRO A 335 -3.59 -0.81 -13.12
N LEU A 336 -4.91 -0.72 -12.98
CA LEU A 336 -5.66 -1.13 -11.80
C LEU A 336 -7.01 -1.65 -12.26
N THR A 337 -7.34 -2.87 -11.86
CA THR A 337 -8.65 -3.49 -12.07
C THR A 337 -9.36 -3.59 -10.74
N ALA A 338 -10.61 -3.18 -10.71
CA ALA A 338 -11.53 -3.41 -9.59
C ALA A 338 -12.55 -4.49 -9.94
N ALA A 339 -12.92 -5.28 -8.96
CA ALA A 339 -14.00 -6.25 -9.11
C ALA A 339 -14.77 -6.45 -7.81
N VAL A 340 -16.02 -6.90 -7.92
CA VAL A 340 -16.88 -7.21 -6.78
C VAL A 340 -17.53 -8.57 -6.93
N LYS A 341 -17.73 -9.23 -5.78
CA LYS A 341 -18.52 -10.45 -5.63
C LYS A 341 -19.24 -10.45 -4.28
N GLY A 342 -20.56 -10.21 -4.28
CA GLY A 342 -21.28 -9.99 -3.01
C GLY A 342 -20.66 -8.86 -2.22
N ASP A 343 -20.24 -9.14 -1.00
CA ASP A 343 -19.57 -8.19 -0.11
C ASP A 343 -18.05 -8.08 -0.33
N LEU A 344 -17.48 -8.85 -1.27
CA LEU A 344 -16.06 -8.82 -1.55
C LEU A 344 -15.72 -7.75 -2.59
N LEU A 345 -14.79 -6.84 -2.24
CA LEU A 345 -14.12 -5.93 -3.16
C LEU A 345 -12.70 -6.44 -3.42
N PHE A 346 -12.33 -6.43 -4.69
CA PHE A 346 -10.98 -6.75 -5.16
C PHE A 346 -10.38 -5.56 -5.89
N LEU A 347 -9.09 -5.30 -5.66
CA LEU A 347 -8.27 -4.36 -6.41
C LEU A 347 -6.99 -5.08 -6.84
N SER A 348 -6.63 -5.03 -8.12
CA SER A 348 -5.43 -5.73 -8.60
C SER A 348 -4.80 -5.05 -9.80
N SER A 349 -3.49 -5.22 -9.95
CA SER A 349 -2.77 -4.86 -11.17
C SER A 349 -3.24 -5.67 -12.38
N GLU A 350 -3.75 -6.89 -12.16
CA GLU A 350 -4.22 -7.81 -13.22
C GLU A 350 -5.54 -8.50 -12.82
N GLU A 351 -6.48 -8.52 -13.76
CA GLU A 351 -7.76 -9.23 -13.58
C GLU A 351 -7.57 -10.75 -13.42
N SER A 352 -6.54 -11.32 -14.04
CA SER A 352 -6.20 -12.73 -13.94
C SER A 352 -6.01 -13.20 -12.50
N ALA A 353 -5.36 -12.38 -11.68
CA ALA A 353 -5.14 -12.66 -10.26
C ALA A 353 -6.46 -12.70 -9.47
N ILE A 354 -7.39 -11.79 -9.78
CA ILE A 354 -8.73 -11.80 -9.16
C ILE A 354 -9.50 -13.06 -9.58
N ARG A 355 -9.53 -13.38 -10.89
CA ARG A 355 -10.27 -14.54 -11.40
C ARG A 355 -9.72 -15.88 -10.95
N LEU A 356 -8.46 -15.94 -10.60
CA LEU A 356 -7.87 -17.16 -10.03
C LEU A 356 -8.51 -17.52 -8.68
N VAL A 357 -8.77 -16.55 -7.83
CA VAL A 357 -9.35 -16.75 -6.48
C VAL A 357 -10.86 -16.55 -6.45
N CYS A 358 -11.42 -15.82 -7.41
CA CYS A 358 -12.85 -15.61 -7.57
C CYS A 358 -13.26 -15.68 -9.05
N PRO A 359 -13.47 -16.89 -9.63
CA PRO A 359 -13.76 -17.06 -11.07
C PRO A 359 -15.06 -16.40 -11.53
N GLN A 360 -16.07 -16.31 -10.65
CA GLN A 360 -17.38 -15.75 -10.95
C GLN A 360 -17.57 -14.41 -10.24
N LEU A 361 -17.30 -13.34 -10.96
CA LEU A 361 -17.45 -11.96 -10.47
C LEU A 361 -18.85 -11.42 -10.82
N ASP A 362 -19.41 -10.60 -9.96
CA ASP A 362 -20.64 -9.88 -10.24
C ASP A 362 -20.35 -8.70 -11.18
N ARG A 363 -19.18 -8.07 -11.02
CA ARG A 363 -18.69 -6.98 -11.86
C ARG A 363 -17.16 -6.92 -11.80
N ALA A 364 -16.53 -6.59 -12.95
CA ALA A 364 -15.13 -6.16 -13.03
C ALA A 364 -15.04 -4.93 -13.94
N TRP A 365 -14.19 -3.96 -13.58
CA TRP A 365 -14.00 -2.74 -14.35
C TRP A 365 -12.62 -2.12 -14.11
N ILE A 366 -12.23 -1.25 -15.02
CA ILE A 366 -11.05 -0.41 -14.91
C ILE A 366 -11.54 1.00 -14.52
N PRO A 367 -11.08 1.61 -13.41
CA PRO A 367 -11.48 2.95 -13.00
C PRO A 367 -11.03 4.02 -13.99
N MET A 368 -11.67 5.17 -13.98
CA MET A 368 -11.16 6.35 -14.67
C MET A 368 -9.90 6.87 -13.99
N GLY A 369 -9.05 7.62 -14.72
CA GLY A 369 -7.88 8.26 -14.14
C GLY A 369 -8.28 9.25 -13.04
N GLY A 370 -7.66 9.15 -11.86
CA GLY A 370 -8.00 9.97 -10.70
C GLY A 370 -9.30 9.61 -9.99
N GLU A 371 -10.10 8.67 -10.51
CA GLU A 371 -11.33 8.22 -9.86
C GLU A 371 -11.01 7.25 -8.70
N PRO A 372 -11.34 7.59 -7.43
CA PRO A 372 -11.14 6.69 -6.33
C PRO A 372 -12.20 5.58 -6.32
N ILE A 373 -11.76 4.34 -6.05
CA ILE A 373 -12.65 3.22 -5.76
C ILE A 373 -12.60 3.00 -4.26
N VAL A 374 -13.72 3.06 -3.59
CA VAL A 374 -13.80 2.93 -2.14
C VAL A 374 -14.66 1.73 -1.77
N GLY A 375 -14.09 0.79 -1.00
CA GLY A 375 -14.81 -0.21 -0.22
C GLY A 375 -14.76 0.16 1.25
N SER A 376 -15.90 0.14 1.92
CA SER A 376 -16.02 0.52 3.33
C SER A 376 -16.92 -0.47 4.08
N LEU A 377 -16.63 -0.71 5.36
CA LEU A 377 -17.51 -1.47 6.26
C LEU A 377 -18.87 -0.80 6.43
N ASP A 378 -18.92 0.53 6.30
CA ASP A 378 -20.15 1.31 6.50
C ASP A 378 -20.99 1.45 5.23
N ARG A 379 -20.50 1.02 4.07
CA ARG A 379 -21.14 1.19 2.76
C ARG A 379 -21.16 -0.12 1.99
N PRO A 380 -22.32 -0.80 1.88
CA PRO A 380 -22.41 -2.02 1.07
C PRO A 380 -22.11 -1.75 -0.41
N LEU A 381 -21.36 -2.65 -1.03
CA LEU A 381 -20.92 -2.62 -2.45
C LEU A 381 -22.09 -2.85 -3.43
N GLY A 382 -23.17 -2.20 -3.37
CA GLY A 382 -24.28 -2.53 -4.26
C GLY A 382 -25.15 -1.36 -4.72
N LYS A 383 -24.93 -0.20 -4.17
CA LYS A 383 -25.71 0.99 -4.52
C LYS A 383 -24.78 2.17 -4.74
N ARG A 384 -24.37 2.42 -6.01
CA ARG A 384 -24.03 3.79 -6.38
C ARG A 384 -25.34 4.61 -6.29
N GLU A 385 -25.53 5.35 -5.23
CA GLU A 385 -26.31 6.58 -5.36
C GLU A 385 -25.46 7.53 -6.23
N PRO A 386 -26.07 8.19 -7.22
CA PRO A 386 -25.39 9.27 -7.91
C PRO A 386 -24.90 10.25 -6.85
N VAL A 387 -23.62 10.64 -6.93
CA VAL A 387 -23.05 11.70 -6.08
C VAL A 387 -24.00 12.87 -6.18
N ALA A 388 -24.74 13.16 -5.10
CA ALA A 388 -25.56 14.35 -5.04
C ALA A 388 -24.60 15.54 -5.16
N ALA A 389 -24.87 16.41 -6.12
CA ALA A 389 -24.17 17.68 -6.22
C ALA A 389 -24.20 18.35 -4.84
N PRO A 390 -23.10 18.96 -4.38
CA PRO A 390 -23.08 19.62 -3.08
C PRO A 390 -24.22 20.60 -3.00
N MET A 391 -25.08 20.41 -1.98
CA MET A 391 -26.18 21.34 -1.73
C MET A 391 -25.58 22.72 -1.50
N ALA A 392 -25.96 23.67 -2.35
CA ALA A 392 -25.66 25.08 -2.14
C ALA A 392 -26.12 25.47 -0.72
N ALA A 393 -25.16 25.90 0.10
CA ALA A 393 -25.49 26.52 1.37
C ALA A 393 -26.20 27.84 1.07
N THR A 394 -27.48 27.94 1.43
CA THR A 394 -28.25 29.19 1.42
C THR A 394 -27.80 30.15 2.49
#